data_8cff0975c69d07937a109212d93ac456
#
_entry.id   8cff0975c69d07937a109212d93ac456
#
_cell.length_a   1.000
_cell.length_b   1.000
_cell.length_c   1.000
_cell.angle_alpha   90.00
_cell.angle_beta   90.00
_cell.angle_gamma   90.00
#
_symmetry.space_group_name_H-M   'P 1'
#
loop_
_entity.id
_entity.type
_entity.pdbx_description
1 polymer ?
#
loop_
_entity_poly.entity_id
_entity_poly.type
_entity_poly.pdbx_seq_one_letter_code
_entity_poly.pdbx_strand_id
1 'polypeptide(L)'
;GDPRLYPDFPEEEGLKHTERYVKLVPLDPFYRLHFPDGTYFDYKDDPEHLEGEVARLAPEDLEGYRRFEAHAKALFQKGFLELGFTHFGSLLDLLKVAPDLLRLDAVRPLFGVVSRYFKNPKTRQIFSFEPLLIGGNPLQVPALYAMIHFVERRWGVHFAMGGTGALVRGLVRKLEELGGEIRYGAPVRRILTKGRRAVGVVLQDGEKLAA
;
A
#
# COMPACT_ATOMS: atom_id res chain seq x y z
N GLY A 1 5.74 -14.17 10.85
CA GLY A 1 6.37 -13.06 10.13
C GLY A 1 7.88 -13.08 10.37
N ASP A 2 8.65 -12.56 9.44
CA ASP A 2 10.12 -12.44 9.65
C ASP A 2 10.33 -11.28 10.64
N PRO A 3 10.85 -11.54 11.86
CA PRO A 3 11.06 -10.51 12.87
C PRO A 3 12.08 -9.43 12.46
N ARG A 4 12.81 -9.65 11.36
CA ARG A 4 13.75 -8.66 10.80
C ARG A 4 13.06 -7.54 10.04
N LEU A 5 11.81 -7.72 9.61
CA LEU A 5 11.04 -6.74 8.82
C LEU A 5 10.12 -5.88 9.69
N TYR A 6 9.76 -6.40 10.84
CA TYR A 6 9.11 -5.68 11.92
C TYR A 6 9.89 -6.05 13.18
N PRO A 7 10.97 -5.32 13.51
CA PRO A 7 11.46 -5.34 14.88
C PRO A 7 10.22 -5.08 15.73
N ASP A 8 10.08 -5.81 16.83
CA ASP A 8 8.97 -5.72 17.78
C ASP A 8 8.70 -4.26 18.21
N PHE A 9 8.23 -3.45 17.25
CA PHE A 9 7.46 -2.26 17.57
C PHE A 9 6.11 -2.82 18.00
N PRO A 10 5.78 -2.82 19.28
CA PRO A 10 4.42 -3.09 19.68
C PRO A 10 3.56 -2.15 18.85
N GLU A 11 2.58 -2.68 18.13
CA GLU A 11 1.69 -1.87 17.27
C GLU A 11 1.17 -0.65 18.06
N GLU A 12 0.91 -0.83 19.36
CA GLU A 12 0.53 0.22 20.29
C GLU A 12 1.59 1.31 20.52
N GLU A 13 2.87 0.97 20.58
CA GLU A 13 3.95 1.96 20.76
C GLU A 13 4.18 2.76 19.49
N GLY A 14 4.08 2.11 18.32
CA GLY A 14 4.18 2.77 17.03
C GLY A 14 3.04 3.79 16.83
N LEU A 15 1.81 3.43 17.17
CA LEU A 15 0.66 4.32 17.12
C LEU A 15 0.82 5.48 18.11
N LYS A 16 1.16 5.24 19.37
CA LYS A 16 1.41 6.28 20.38
C LYS A 16 2.52 7.24 19.97
N HIS A 17 3.60 6.72 19.37
CA HIS A 17 4.67 7.55 18.85
C HIS A 17 4.21 8.44 17.70
N THR A 18 3.39 7.91 16.80
CA THR A 18 2.82 8.65 15.67
C THR A 18 1.82 9.72 16.14
N GLU A 19 1.01 9.43 17.15
CA GLU A 19 0.04 10.37 17.72
C GLU A 19 0.66 11.66 18.26
N ARG A 20 1.93 11.63 18.68
CA ARG A 20 2.69 12.83 19.05
C ARG A 20 2.81 13.83 17.90
N TYR A 21 2.81 13.36 16.66
CA TYR A 21 3.06 14.16 15.46
C TYR A 21 1.80 14.42 14.65
N VAL A 22 0.90 13.42 14.59
CA VAL A 22 -0.34 13.49 13.84
C VAL A 22 -1.41 12.63 14.51
N LYS A 23 -2.61 13.18 14.67
CA LYS A 23 -3.75 12.43 15.17
C LYS A 23 -4.34 11.60 14.04
N LEU A 24 -4.32 10.26 14.18
CA LEU A 24 -4.95 9.30 13.28
C LEU A 24 -6.31 8.90 13.84
N VAL A 25 -7.32 8.84 12.98
CA VAL A 25 -8.67 8.37 13.34
C VAL A 25 -9.00 7.17 12.46
N PRO A 26 -9.33 6.00 13.05
CA PRO A 26 -9.75 4.84 12.27
C PRO A 26 -11.06 5.15 11.54
N LEU A 27 -11.19 4.63 10.33
CA LEU A 27 -12.40 4.72 9.51
C LEU A 27 -13.24 3.45 9.70
N ASP A 28 -14.55 3.62 9.89
CA ASP A 28 -15.54 2.54 9.98
C ASP A 28 -16.87 2.99 9.34
N PRO A 29 -17.26 2.45 8.19
CA PRO A 29 -16.47 1.58 7.31
C PRO A 29 -15.28 2.32 6.71
N PHE A 30 -14.28 1.58 6.19
CA PHE A 30 -13.17 2.16 5.43
C PHE A 30 -13.69 2.98 4.27
N TYR A 31 -14.61 2.38 3.52
CA TYR A 31 -15.38 2.99 2.43
C TYR A 31 -16.65 2.19 2.17
N ARG A 32 -17.61 2.84 1.56
CA ARG A 32 -18.85 2.23 1.07
C ARG A 32 -18.91 2.33 -0.44
N LEU A 33 -19.02 1.18 -1.12
CA LEU A 33 -19.23 1.13 -2.55
C LEU A 33 -20.73 1.11 -2.85
N HIS A 34 -21.20 2.10 -3.61
CA HIS A 34 -22.59 2.17 -4.06
C HIS A 34 -22.73 1.68 -5.48
N PHE A 35 -23.78 0.93 -5.75
CA PHE A 35 -24.12 0.45 -7.07
C PHE A 35 -25.37 1.17 -7.63
N PRO A 36 -25.51 1.25 -8.98
CA PRO A 36 -26.65 1.97 -9.60
C PRO A 36 -28.03 1.45 -9.24
N ASP A 37 -28.14 0.19 -8.83
CA ASP A 37 -29.40 -0.45 -8.39
C ASP A 37 -29.75 -0.16 -6.92
N GLY A 38 -29.02 0.74 -6.26
CA GLY A 38 -29.22 1.13 -4.87
C GLY A 38 -28.61 0.19 -3.84
N THR A 39 -28.01 -0.93 -4.25
CA THR A 39 -27.26 -1.79 -3.34
C THR A 39 -25.91 -1.15 -2.97
N TYR A 40 -25.35 -1.54 -1.85
CA TYR A 40 -24.04 -1.08 -1.41
C TYR A 40 -23.23 -2.21 -0.77
N PHE A 41 -21.93 -1.98 -0.57
CA PHE A 41 -21.03 -2.87 0.13
C PHE A 41 -20.16 -2.05 1.08
N ASP A 42 -20.16 -2.41 2.38
CA ASP A 42 -19.33 -1.78 3.40
C ASP A 42 -18.03 -2.57 3.57
N TYR A 43 -16.92 -1.89 3.34
CA TYR A 43 -15.61 -2.49 3.47
C TYR A 43 -15.03 -2.16 4.84
N LYS A 44 -14.66 -3.20 5.63
CA LYS A 44 -14.15 -3.09 7.01
C LYS A 44 -12.98 -4.04 7.24
N ASP A 45 -12.34 -3.93 8.40
CA ASP A 45 -11.33 -4.88 8.89
C ASP A 45 -11.92 -6.14 9.54
N ASP A 46 -13.21 -6.15 9.84
CA ASP A 46 -13.92 -7.28 10.42
C ASP A 46 -14.18 -8.40 9.41
N PRO A 47 -13.52 -9.58 9.56
CA PRO A 47 -13.69 -10.69 8.63
C PRO A 47 -15.13 -11.24 8.61
N GLU A 48 -15.82 -11.30 9.75
CA GLU A 48 -17.19 -11.81 9.84
C GLU A 48 -18.15 -10.86 9.13
N HIS A 49 -17.95 -9.55 9.30
CA HIS A 49 -18.71 -8.54 8.59
C HIS A 49 -18.53 -8.67 7.06
N LEU A 50 -17.29 -8.82 6.58
CA LEU A 50 -17.03 -8.94 5.14
C LEU A 50 -17.60 -10.24 4.56
N GLU A 51 -17.50 -11.37 5.26
CA GLU A 51 -18.19 -12.60 4.84
C GLU A 51 -19.70 -12.41 4.78
N GLY A 52 -20.28 -11.71 5.77
CA GLY A 52 -21.71 -11.35 5.81
C GLY A 52 -22.12 -10.46 4.63
N GLU A 53 -21.33 -9.45 4.29
CA GLU A 53 -21.58 -8.57 3.15
C GLU A 53 -21.49 -9.32 1.81
N VAL A 54 -20.49 -10.21 1.66
CA VAL A 54 -20.39 -11.07 0.47
C VAL A 54 -21.59 -12.02 0.39
N ALA A 55 -21.97 -12.68 1.50
CA ALA A 55 -23.11 -13.59 1.54
C ALA A 55 -24.45 -12.86 1.24
N ARG A 56 -24.60 -11.62 1.70
CA ARG A 56 -25.77 -10.78 1.43
C ARG A 56 -25.86 -10.38 -0.04
N LEU A 57 -24.73 -10.03 -0.68
CA LEU A 57 -24.69 -9.49 -2.04
C LEU A 57 -24.61 -10.59 -3.09
N ALA A 58 -23.86 -11.65 -2.84
CA ALA A 58 -23.54 -12.74 -3.76
C ALA A 58 -23.15 -14.01 -2.98
N PRO A 59 -24.13 -14.76 -2.41
CA PRO A 59 -23.86 -15.94 -1.59
C PRO A 59 -23.05 -17.02 -2.35
N GLU A 60 -23.19 -17.08 -3.67
CA GLU A 60 -22.43 -17.98 -4.55
C GLU A 60 -20.92 -17.69 -4.61
N ASP A 61 -20.48 -16.52 -4.12
CA ASP A 61 -19.10 -16.06 -4.15
C ASP A 61 -18.38 -16.18 -2.80
N LEU A 62 -19.06 -16.64 -1.75
CA LEU A 62 -18.49 -16.71 -0.39
C LEU A 62 -17.23 -17.61 -0.34
N GLU A 63 -17.28 -18.78 -0.96
CA GLU A 63 -16.12 -19.66 -1.03
C GLU A 63 -15.00 -19.05 -1.92
N GLY A 64 -15.37 -18.33 -2.97
CA GLY A 64 -14.45 -17.56 -3.80
C GLY A 64 -13.74 -16.49 -2.98
N TYR A 65 -14.46 -15.78 -2.12
CA TYR A 65 -13.91 -14.76 -1.22
C TYR A 65 -12.86 -15.33 -0.27
N ARG A 66 -13.14 -16.44 0.40
CA ARG A 66 -12.18 -17.09 1.30
C ARG A 66 -10.88 -17.49 0.59
N ARG A 67 -10.99 -18.01 -0.62
CA ARG A 67 -9.82 -18.34 -1.45
C ARG A 67 -9.08 -17.09 -1.92
N PHE A 68 -9.78 -16.04 -2.27
CA PHE A 68 -9.17 -14.76 -2.66
C PHE A 68 -8.39 -14.13 -1.48
N GLU A 69 -8.95 -14.17 -0.28
CA GLU A 69 -8.29 -13.69 0.92
C GLU A 69 -6.96 -14.41 1.18
N ALA A 70 -6.95 -15.74 1.09
CA ALA A 70 -5.73 -16.52 1.22
C ALA A 70 -4.69 -16.17 0.14
N HIS A 71 -5.14 -15.89 -1.08
CA HIS A 71 -4.28 -15.45 -2.18
C HIS A 71 -3.72 -14.04 -1.94
N ALA A 72 -4.54 -13.08 -1.51
CA ALA A 72 -4.10 -11.72 -1.18
C ALA A 72 -3.02 -11.72 -0.07
N LYS A 73 -3.20 -12.58 0.94
CA LYS A 73 -2.20 -12.81 1.99
C LYS A 73 -0.88 -13.36 1.42
N ALA A 74 -0.94 -14.34 0.52
CA ALA A 74 0.25 -14.90 -0.11
C ALA A 74 0.99 -13.87 -0.98
N LEU A 75 0.25 -13.02 -1.70
CA LEU A 75 0.80 -11.91 -2.48
C LEU A 75 1.48 -10.88 -1.56
N PHE A 76 0.89 -10.57 -0.41
CA PHE A 76 1.51 -9.68 0.58
C PHE A 76 2.81 -10.26 1.13
N GLN A 77 2.79 -11.52 1.54
CA GLN A 77 3.99 -12.18 2.08
C GLN A 77 5.14 -12.18 1.07
N LYS A 78 4.86 -12.53 -0.18
CA LYS A 78 5.87 -12.54 -1.23
C LYS A 78 6.25 -11.14 -1.70
N GLY A 79 5.26 -10.33 -2.08
CA GLY A 79 5.48 -9.04 -2.71
C GLY A 79 6.02 -7.98 -1.76
N PHE A 80 5.48 -7.90 -0.54
CA PHE A 80 5.87 -6.86 0.42
C PHE A 80 6.97 -7.33 1.37
N LEU A 81 6.80 -8.49 2.03
CA LEU A 81 7.77 -8.92 3.05
C LEU A 81 9.06 -9.46 2.46
N GLU A 82 9.02 -10.24 1.38
CA GLU A 82 10.23 -10.82 0.80
C GLU A 82 10.86 -9.91 -0.27
N LEU A 83 10.05 -9.34 -1.17
CA LEU A 83 10.56 -8.58 -2.32
C LEU A 83 10.62 -7.08 -2.10
N GLY A 84 9.79 -6.51 -1.20
CA GLY A 84 9.73 -5.06 -0.96
C GLY A 84 11.06 -4.44 -0.51
N PHE A 85 11.93 -5.24 0.12
CA PHE A 85 13.26 -4.82 0.56
C PHE A 85 14.40 -5.43 -0.28
N THR A 86 14.07 -6.15 -1.34
CA THR A 86 15.06 -6.76 -2.23
C THR A 86 15.53 -5.72 -3.25
N HIS A 87 16.84 -5.50 -3.29
CA HIS A 87 17.43 -4.65 -4.33
C HIS A 87 17.53 -5.41 -5.64
N PHE A 88 16.74 -5.00 -6.63
CA PHE A 88 16.81 -5.55 -8.00
C PHE A 88 17.89 -4.81 -8.80
N GLY A 89 19.15 -5.21 -8.59
CA GLY A 89 20.30 -4.60 -9.26
C GLY A 89 20.61 -5.20 -10.62
N SER A 90 20.05 -6.36 -10.95
CA SER A 90 20.29 -7.09 -12.19
C SER A 90 19.09 -7.85 -12.70
N LEU A 91 19.09 -8.20 -14.00
CA LEU A 91 18.06 -9.09 -14.58
C LEU A 91 18.07 -10.49 -13.94
N LEU A 92 19.24 -10.94 -13.44
CA LEU A 92 19.33 -12.22 -12.74
C LEU A 92 18.53 -12.23 -11.42
N ASP A 93 18.47 -11.11 -10.73
CA ASP A 93 17.68 -11.00 -9.50
C ASP A 93 16.18 -11.08 -9.81
N LEU A 94 15.75 -10.49 -10.92
CA LEU A 94 14.37 -10.60 -11.40
C LEU A 94 14.02 -12.05 -11.79
N LEU A 95 14.94 -12.75 -12.48
CA LEU A 95 14.73 -14.14 -12.88
C LEU A 95 14.61 -15.10 -11.69
N LYS A 96 15.28 -14.83 -10.56
CA LYS A 96 15.16 -15.64 -9.34
C LYS A 96 13.75 -15.60 -8.73
N VAL A 97 13.07 -14.46 -8.80
CA VAL A 97 11.74 -14.26 -8.21
C VAL A 97 10.60 -14.51 -9.19
N ALA A 98 10.89 -14.55 -10.49
CA ALA A 98 9.90 -14.77 -11.54
C ALA A 98 9.02 -16.02 -11.34
N PRO A 99 9.56 -17.20 -10.94
CA PRO A 99 8.72 -18.39 -10.70
C PRO A 99 7.64 -18.16 -9.65
N ASP A 100 7.97 -17.49 -8.54
CA ASP A 100 7.01 -17.19 -7.47
C ASP A 100 5.96 -16.20 -7.92
N LEU A 101 6.37 -15.14 -8.62
CA LEU A 101 5.44 -14.14 -9.17
C LEU A 101 4.48 -14.74 -10.20
N LEU A 102 4.97 -15.67 -11.02
CA LEU A 102 4.14 -16.41 -11.99
C LEU A 102 3.18 -17.37 -11.28
N ARG A 103 3.66 -18.11 -10.27
CA ARG A 103 2.83 -19.03 -9.47
C ARG A 103 1.68 -18.32 -8.76
N LEU A 104 1.93 -17.09 -8.30
CA LEU A 104 0.93 -16.24 -7.65
C LEU A 104 0.12 -15.40 -8.64
N ASP A 105 0.26 -15.61 -9.95
CA ASP A 105 -0.37 -14.76 -10.98
C ASP A 105 -0.13 -13.25 -10.79
N ALA A 106 0.91 -12.89 -10.04
CA ALA A 106 1.16 -11.53 -9.53
C ALA A 106 1.30 -10.47 -10.63
N VAL A 107 1.74 -10.87 -11.82
CA VAL A 107 1.98 -9.98 -12.99
C VAL A 107 0.79 -9.90 -13.95
N ARG A 108 -0.24 -10.73 -13.76
CA ARG A 108 -1.45 -10.67 -14.58
C ARG A 108 -2.32 -9.47 -14.20
N PRO A 109 -3.19 -8.97 -15.10
CA PRO A 109 -4.15 -7.92 -14.76
C PRO A 109 -5.03 -8.32 -13.57
N LEU A 110 -5.15 -7.44 -12.58
CA LEU A 110 -5.86 -7.69 -11.31
C LEU A 110 -7.29 -8.16 -11.55
N PHE A 111 -8.07 -7.43 -12.37
CA PHE A 111 -9.45 -7.78 -12.65
C PHE A 111 -9.60 -9.21 -13.23
N GLY A 112 -8.67 -9.62 -14.08
CA GLY A 112 -8.64 -10.96 -14.65
C GLY A 112 -8.40 -12.05 -13.60
N VAL A 113 -7.52 -11.78 -12.63
CA VAL A 113 -7.25 -12.71 -11.51
C VAL A 113 -8.44 -12.77 -10.56
N VAL A 114 -8.97 -11.61 -10.13
CA VAL A 114 -10.15 -11.49 -9.27
C VAL A 114 -11.34 -12.22 -9.88
N SER A 115 -11.56 -12.10 -11.19
CA SER A 115 -12.67 -12.77 -11.91
C SER A 115 -12.64 -14.29 -11.87
N ARG A 116 -11.54 -14.92 -11.43
CA ARG A 116 -11.47 -16.37 -11.22
C ARG A 116 -12.04 -16.83 -9.88
N TYR A 117 -12.10 -15.90 -8.92
CA TYR A 117 -12.64 -16.15 -7.58
C TYR A 117 -14.12 -15.84 -7.50
N PHE A 118 -14.58 -14.83 -8.23
CA PHE A 118 -15.91 -14.28 -8.12
C PHE A 118 -16.72 -14.43 -9.42
N LYS A 119 -17.98 -14.82 -9.27
CA LYS A 119 -18.95 -14.97 -10.39
C LYS A 119 -19.77 -13.71 -10.59
N ASN A 120 -20.18 -13.08 -9.48
CA ASN A 120 -21.03 -11.89 -9.53
C ASN A 120 -20.22 -10.66 -9.99
N PRO A 121 -20.74 -9.86 -10.94
CA PRO A 121 -20.06 -8.67 -11.42
C PRO A 121 -19.75 -7.63 -10.34
N LYS A 122 -20.60 -7.52 -9.31
CA LYS A 122 -20.38 -6.57 -8.21
C LYS A 122 -19.20 -6.99 -7.33
N THR A 123 -19.11 -8.26 -6.95
CA THR A 123 -17.97 -8.77 -6.16
C THR A 123 -16.67 -8.67 -6.93
N ARG A 124 -16.67 -8.87 -8.26
CA ARG A 124 -15.49 -8.60 -9.10
C ARG A 124 -15.06 -7.15 -9.02
N GLN A 125 -15.99 -6.20 -9.06
CA GLN A 125 -15.69 -4.77 -8.92
C GLN A 125 -15.18 -4.44 -7.52
N ILE A 126 -15.85 -4.96 -6.47
CA ILE A 126 -15.49 -4.73 -5.06
C ILE A 126 -14.03 -5.15 -4.79
N PHE A 127 -13.63 -6.35 -5.23
CA PHE A 127 -12.31 -6.91 -4.91
C PHE A 127 -11.23 -6.57 -5.94
N SER A 128 -11.51 -5.65 -6.88
CA SER A 128 -10.53 -5.16 -7.84
C SER A 128 -10.40 -3.64 -7.88
N PHE A 129 -11.15 -2.89 -7.04
CA PHE A 129 -11.19 -1.43 -7.17
C PHE A 129 -10.02 -0.71 -6.48
N GLU A 130 -9.36 -1.32 -5.47
CA GLU A 130 -8.34 -0.65 -4.65
C GLU A 130 -7.25 0.08 -5.46
N PRO A 131 -6.78 -0.43 -6.62
CA PRO A 131 -5.82 0.31 -7.43
C PRO A 131 -6.32 1.68 -7.91
N LEU A 132 -7.63 1.91 -7.99
CA LEU A 132 -8.18 3.22 -8.34
C LEU A 132 -7.81 4.29 -7.30
N LEU A 133 -7.60 3.91 -6.03
CA LEU A 133 -7.18 4.81 -4.95
C LEU A 133 -5.80 5.43 -5.21
N ILE A 134 -4.97 4.75 -6.00
CA ILE A 134 -3.61 5.20 -6.39
C ILE A 134 -3.53 5.57 -7.88
N GLY A 135 -4.68 5.74 -8.55
CA GLY A 135 -4.75 6.08 -9.97
C GLY A 135 -4.46 4.94 -10.94
N GLY A 136 -4.47 3.69 -10.48
CA GLY A 136 -4.25 2.49 -11.30
C GLY A 136 -5.53 1.95 -11.92
N ASN A 137 -5.47 1.52 -13.18
CA ASN A 137 -6.59 0.84 -13.85
C ASN A 137 -6.59 -0.67 -13.52
N PRO A 138 -7.63 -1.23 -12.84
CA PRO A 138 -7.70 -2.64 -12.46
C PRO A 138 -7.56 -3.62 -13.64
N LEU A 139 -7.89 -3.20 -14.84
CA LEU A 139 -7.76 -3.99 -16.06
C LEU A 139 -6.33 -4.09 -16.60
N GLN A 140 -5.40 -3.28 -16.05
CA GLN A 140 -4.03 -3.17 -16.53
C GLN A 140 -2.99 -3.39 -15.43
N VAL A 141 -3.29 -2.97 -14.20
CA VAL A 141 -2.33 -3.12 -13.07
C VAL A 141 -2.13 -4.59 -12.72
N PRO A 142 -0.93 -4.96 -12.26
CA PRO A 142 -0.62 -6.32 -11.83
C PRO A 142 -1.49 -6.77 -10.66
N ALA A 143 -1.84 -8.06 -10.61
CA ALA A 143 -2.60 -8.65 -9.52
C ALA A 143 -1.86 -8.64 -8.17
N LEU A 144 -0.58 -8.30 -8.16
CA LEU A 144 0.17 -8.02 -6.93
C LEU A 144 -0.56 -6.98 -6.05
N TYR A 145 -1.29 -6.04 -6.65
CA TYR A 145 -2.08 -5.03 -5.92
C TYR A 145 -3.23 -5.63 -5.09
N ALA A 146 -3.65 -6.88 -5.33
CA ALA A 146 -4.60 -7.56 -4.44
C ALA A 146 -4.09 -7.70 -2.99
N MET A 147 -2.77 -7.55 -2.77
CA MET A 147 -2.21 -7.50 -1.42
C MET A 147 -2.75 -6.34 -0.58
N ILE A 148 -3.24 -5.25 -1.20
CA ILE A 148 -3.82 -4.09 -0.51
C ILE A 148 -5.01 -4.54 0.32
N HIS A 149 -5.87 -5.41 -0.22
CA HIS A 149 -6.97 -6.02 0.52
C HIS A 149 -6.53 -6.66 1.84
N PHE A 150 -5.40 -7.38 1.86
CA PHE A 150 -4.85 -7.97 3.08
C PHE A 150 -4.30 -6.90 4.03
N VAL A 151 -3.59 -5.89 3.49
CA VAL A 151 -2.97 -4.80 4.27
C VAL A 151 -4.03 -3.99 5.01
N GLU A 152 -5.09 -3.58 4.33
CA GLU A 152 -6.17 -2.77 4.90
C GLU A 152 -6.88 -3.49 6.06
N ARG A 153 -7.12 -4.79 5.94
CA ARG A 153 -7.76 -5.57 7.00
C ARG A 153 -6.82 -5.91 8.15
N ARG A 154 -5.52 -5.94 7.91
CA ARG A 154 -4.53 -6.24 8.96
C ARG A 154 -4.24 -5.04 9.85
N TRP A 155 -4.25 -3.83 9.29
CA TRP A 155 -3.87 -2.59 10.00
C TRP A 155 -4.95 -1.51 10.00
N GLY A 156 -6.07 -1.75 9.37
CA GLY A 156 -7.13 -0.77 9.22
C GLY A 156 -6.79 0.36 8.27
N VAL A 157 -7.78 1.22 8.01
CA VAL A 157 -7.62 2.46 7.25
C VAL A 157 -7.87 3.63 8.18
N HIS A 158 -6.95 4.60 8.20
CA HIS A 158 -6.99 5.72 9.11
C HIS A 158 -6.97 7.05 8.37
N PHE A 159 -7.69 8.03 8.89
CA PHE A 159 -7.63 9.41 8.41
C PHE A 159 -6.73 10.24 9.30
N ALA A 160 -5.77 10.95 8.69
CA ALA A 160 -4.93 11.91 9.40
C ALA A 160 -5.72 13.20 9.63
N MET A 161 -6.00 13.56 10.89
CA MET A 161 -6.71 14.80 11.21
C MET A 161 -5.91 16.02 10.74
N GLY A 162 -6.56 16.90 9.98
CA GLY A 162 -5.91 18.01 9.27
C GLY A 162 -5.37 17.62 7.88
N GLY A 163 -5.77 16.43 7.37
CA GLY A 163 -5.45 15.93 6.04
C GLY A 163 -4.00 15.45 5.90
N THR A 164 -3.63 15.05 4.69
CA THR A 164 -2.27 14.57 4.36
C THR A 164 -1.17 15.61 4.67
N GLY A 165 -1.50 16.90 4.59
CA GLY A 165 -0.60 17.99 5.01
C GLY A 165 -0.22 17.93 6.49
N ALA A 166 -1.10 17.42 7.37
CA ALA A 166 -0.75 17.23 8.79
C ALA A 166 0.29 16.13 8.96
N LEU A 167 0.19 15.05 8.18
CA LEU A 167 1.19 13.98 8.15
C LEU A 167 2.57 14.52 7.72
N VAL A 168 2.59 15.32 6.63
CA VAL A 168 3.84 15.96 6.16
C VAL A 168 4.43 16.86 7.23
N ARG A 169 3.62 17.70 7.88
CA ARG A 169 4.10 18.56 9.00
C ARG A 169 4.60 17.73 10.18
N GLY A 170 4.00 16.57 10.45
CA GLY A 170 4.48 15.64 11.48
C GLY A 170 5.88 15.11 11.16
N LEU A 171 6.10 14.70 9.90
CA LEU A 171 7.43 14.25 9.43
C LEU A 171 8.47 15.36 9.49
N VAL A 172 8.10 16.60 9.10
CA VAL A 172 8.99 17.77 9.22
C VAL A 172 9.42 17.98 10.67
N ARG A 173 8.46 18.03 11.61
CA ARG A 173 8.79 18.19 13.04
C ARG A 173 9.71 17.08 13.55
N LYS A 174 9.46 15.83 13.14
CA LYS A 174 10.33 14.72 13.53
C LYS A 174 11.75 14.87 12.99
N LEU A 175 11.90 15.33 11.75
CA LEU A 175 13.20 15.57 11.14
C LEU A 175 13.95 16.68 11.87
N GLU A 176 13.28 17.78 12.20
CA GLU A 176 13.85 18.91 12.95
C GLU A 176 14.27 18.49 14.39
N GLU A 177 13.45 17.70 15.09
CA GLU A 177 13.80 17.12 16.40
C GLU A 177 15.06 16.22 16.35
N LEU A 178 15.32 15.60 15.20
CA LEU A 178 16.54 14.82 14.96
C LEU A 178 17.75 15.68 14.53
N GLY A 179 17.62 17.01 14.53
CA GLY A 179 18.67 17.95 14.12
C GLY A 179 18.79 18.13 12.61
N GLY A 180 17.81 17.66 11.83
CA GLY A 180 17.77 17.90 10.39
C GLY A 180 17.26 19.30 10.08
N GLU A 181 17.68 19.86 8.94
CA GLU A 181 17.22 21.14 8.42
C GLU A 181 16.49 20.96 7.10
N ILE A 182 15.41 21.72 6.89
CA ILE A 182 14.69 21.80 5.61
C ILE A 182 14.84 23.19 5.04
N ARG A 183 15.39 23.30 3.86
CA ARG A 183 15.49 24.53 3.11
C ARG A 183 14.44 24.56 2.01
N TYR A 184 13.41 25.36 2.23
CA TYR A 184 12.35 25.59 1.26
C TYR A 184 12.77 26.57 0.16
N GLY A 185 12.12 26.50 -1.01
CA GLY A 185 12.40 27.40 -2.12
C GLY A 185 13.82 27.26 -2.70
N ALA A 186 14.49 26.14 -2.46
CA ALA A 186 15.87 25.86 -2.87
C ALA A 186 15.92 24.81 -4.00
N PRO A 187 15.45 25.12 -5.22
CA PRO A 187 15.43 24.16 -6.31
C PRO A 187 16.85 23.78 -6.73
N VAL A 188 17.11 22.49 -6.78
CA VAL A 188 18.42 21.95 -7.19
C VAL A 188 18.54 21.96 -8.71
N ARG A 189 19.57 22.64 -9.23
CA ARG A 189 19.91 22.68 -10.66
C ARG A 189 20.75 21.48 -11.08
N ARG A 190 21.68 21.03 -10.21
CA ARG A 190 22.63 19.96 -10.54
C ARG A 190 23.17 19.28 -9.29
N ILE A 191 23.37 17.97 -9.37
CA ILE A 191 24.11 17.18 -8.38
C ILE A 191 25.60 17.24 -8.75
N LEU A 192 26.44 17.54 -7.78
CA LEU A 192 27.91 17.52 -7.91
C LEU A 192 28.40 16.11 -7.64
N THR A 193 29.22 15.56 -8.54
CA THR A 193 29.78 14.23 -8.39
C THR A 193 31.30 14.25 -8.47
N LYS A 194 31.94 13.38 -7.70
CA LYS A 194 33.38 13.05 -7.81
C LYS A 194 33.47 11.55 -8.10
N GLY A 195 33.76 11.22 -9.36
CA GLY A 195 33.63 9.86 -9.86
C GLY A 195 32.15 9.40 -9.79
N ARG A 196 31.88 8.29 -9.08
CA ARG A 196 30.53 7.70 -8.88
C ARG A 196 29.83 8.16 -7.59
N ARG A 197 30.43 9.06 -6.83
CA ARG A 197 29.91 9.53 -5.54
C ARG A 197 29.35 10.96 -5.68
N ALA A 198 28.13 11.18 -5.17
CA ALA A 198 27.59 12.52 -5.01
C ALA A 198 28.36 13.22 -3.86
N VAL A 199 28.74 14.50 -4.07
CA VAL A 199 29.52 15.29 -3.12
C VAL A 199 28.89 16.65 -2.83
N GLY A 200 27.67 16.89 -3.31
CA GLY A 200 26.94 18.11 -3.08
C GLY A 200 25.94 18.41 -4.18
N VAL A 201 25.32 19.59 -4.09
CA VAL A 201 24.37 20.10 -5.08
C VAL A 201 24.67 21.55 -5.42
N VAL A 202 24.21 21.99 -6.61
CA VAL A 202 24.18 23.41 -7.01
C VAL A 202 22.72 23.80 -7.12
N LEU A 203 22.33 24.84 -6.40
CA LEU A 203 20.99 25.42 -6.48
C LEU A 203 20.82 26.25 -7.75
N GLN A 204 19.57 26.65 -8.05
CA GLN A 204 19.28 27.45 -9.25
C GLN A 204 19.92 28.85 -9.19
N ASP A 205 20.06 29.43 -8.00
CA ASP A 205 20.75 30.71 -7.74
C ASP A 205 22.27 30.63 -7.82
N GLY A 206 22.82 29.43 -8.02
CA GLY A 206 24.25 29.17 -8.14
C GLY A 206 24.95 28.78 -6.83
N GLU A 207 24.26 28.83 -5.69
CA GLU A 207 24.82 28.37 -4.41
C GLU A 207 25.20 26.89 -4.45
N LYS A 208 26.31 26.56 -3.83
CA LYS A 208 26.80 25.18 -3.73
C LYS A 208 26.67 24.69 -2.30
N LEU A 209 25.98 23.58 -2.12
CA LEU A 209 25.86 22.88 -0.84
C LEU A 209 26.66 21.58 -0.93
N ALA A 210 27.56 21.36 0.01
CA ALA A 210 28.34 20.12 0.14
C ALA A 210 27.50 19.03 0.82
N ALA A 211 27.75 17.74 0.48
CA ALA A 211 27.17 16.57 1.12
C ALA A 211 28.26 15.80 1.89
#